data_a3df032f9f6a4ae0cad67306a9525b45
#
_entry.id   a3df032f9f6a4ae0cad67306a9525b45
#
_cell.length_a   1.000
_cell.length_b   1.000
_cell.length_c   1.000
_cell.angle_alpha   90.00
_cell.angle_beta   90.00
_cell.angle_gamma   90.00
#
_symmetry.space_group_name_H-M   'P 1'
#
loop_
_entity.id
_entity.type
_entity.pdbx_description
1 polymer ?
#
loop_
_entity_poly.entity_id
_entity_poly.type
_entity_poly.pdbx_seq_one_letter_code
_entity_poly.pdbx_strand_id
1 'polypeptide(L)'
;MSIKFPSEEWVKEWEVRLNSSETYAQAAAAWEGDNLIVILPDENWQETTYVYIDLQHGKAAGACLPKSADEKKAQFTSTAPYGTWRKVLEGRMDVIQAMFSNKIKLVGSMAAIQRNPKATYELVKVAGSIDTDWGS
;
A
#
# COMPACT_ATOMS: atom_id res chain seq x y z
N MET A 1 -3.10 -10.87 -17.85
CA MET A 1 -1.76 -10.29 -18.05
C MET A 1 -1.25 -9.71 -16.75
N SER A 2 0.02 -10.02 -16.42
CA SER A 2 0.61 -9.49 -15.19
C SER A 2 1.09 -8.06 -15.39
N ILE A 3 1.07 -7.31 -14.30
CA ILE A 3 1.48 -5.91 -14.29
C ILE A 3 2.69 -5.76 -13.38
N LYS A 4 3.72 -5.10 -13.87
CA LYS A 4 4.96 -4.93 -13.10
C LYS A 4 4.73 -4.13 -11.82
N PHE A 5 5.24 -4.62 -10.70
CA PHE A 5 5.23 -3.92 -9.43
C PHE A 5 6.65 -3.53 -9.01
N PRO A 6 6.90 -2.32 -8.59
CA PRO A 6 5.99 -1.17 -8.68
C PRO A 6 6.05 -0.48 -10.04
N SER A 7 4.92 0.05 -10.49
CA SER A 7 4.82 0.82 -11.73
C SER A 7 3.59 1.72 -11.67
N GLU A 8 3.54 2.73 -12.54
CA GLU A 8 2.36 3.58 -12.65
C GLU A 8 1.13 2.78 -13.01
N GLU A 9 1.27 1.83 -13.94
CA GLU A 9 0.18 0.97 -14.37
C GLU A 9 -0.37 0.16 -13.20
N TRP A 10 0.51 -0.39 -12.36
CA TRP A 10 0.10 -1.17 -11.20
C TRP A 10 -0.67 -0.31 -10.19
N VAL A 11 -0.17 0.89 -9.93
CA VAL A 11 -0.78 1.81 -8.97
C VAL A 11 -2.16 2.26 -9.45
N LYS A 12 -2.31 2.52 -10.75
CA LYS A 12 -3.60 2.89 -11.33
C LYS A 12 -4.59 1.74 -11.29
N GLU A 13 -4.12 0.52 -11.53
CA GLU A 13 -4.97 -0.67 -11.42
C GLU A 13 -5.45 -0.87 -9.98
N TRP A 14 -4.57 -0.63 -9.00
CA TRP A 14 -4.93 -0.70 -7.60
C TRP A 14 -6.04 0.30 -7.27
N GLU A 15 -5.88 1.53 -7.72
CA GLU A 15 -6.89 2.58 -7.52
C GLU A 15 -8.24 2.17 -8.11
N VAL A 16 -8.25 1.67 -9.34
CA VAL A 16 -9.46 1.23 -10.02
C VAL A 16 -10.14 0.10 -9.25
N ARG A 17 -9.38 -0.88 -8.80
CA ARG A 17 -9.93 -2.03 -8.07
C ARG A 17 -10.47 -1.63 -6.70
N LEU A 18 -9.79 -0.72 -6.00
CA LEU A 18 -10.29 -0.19 -4.73
C LEU A 18 -11.65 0.49 -4.92
N ASN A 19 -11.75 1.32 -5.95
CA ASN A 19 -12.98 2.06 -6.23
C ASN A 19 -14.11 1.18 -6.76
N SER A 20 -13.80 -0.05 -7.15
CA SER A 20 -14.78 -1.04 -7.60
C SER A 20 -15.12 -2.06 -6.53
N SER A 21 -14.47 -1.99 -5.38
CA SER A 21 -14.65 -2.98 -4.30
C SER A 21 -15.66 -2.49 -3.27
N GLU A 22 -16.81 -3.13 -3.24
CA GLU A 22 -17.81 -2.85 -2.22
C GLU A 22 -17.33 -3.25 -0.84
N THR A 23 -16.59 -4.34 -0.75
CA THR A 23 -16.03 -4.83 0.52
C THR A 23 -15.05 -3.82 1.10
N TYR A 24 -14.17 -3.25 0.27
CA TYR A 24 -13.26 -2.20 0.73
C TYR A 24 -14.04 -0.96 1.13
N ALA A 25 -15.01 -0.53 0.32
CA ALA A 25 -15.81 0.66 0.62
C ALA A 25 -16.47 0.56 1.99
N GLN A 26 -17.02 -0.60 2.33
CA GLN A 26 -17.64 -0.83 3.63
C GLN A 26 -16.61 -0.89 4.76
N ALA A 27 -15.53 -1.61 4.56
CA ALA A 27 -14.49 -1.79 5.57
C ALA A 27 -13.80 -0.46 5.91
N ALA A 28 -13.63 0.42 4.93
CA ALA A 28 -12.90 1.67 5.06
C ALA A 28 -13.80 2.90 5.11
N ALA A 29 -15.10 2.73 5.34
CA ALA A 29 -16.06 3.84 5.34
C ALA A 29 -15.68 4.96 6.33
N ALA A 30 -15.06 4.60 7.45
CA ALA A 30 -14.64 5.56 8.48
C ALA A 30 -13.18 6.00 8.32
N TRP A 31 -12.45 5.48 7.34
CA TRP A 31 -11.03 5.80 7.18
C TRP A 31 -10.82 7.15 6.52
N GLU A 32 -9.95 7.95 7.11
CA GLU A 32 -9.45 9.20 6.52
C GLU A 32 -7.93 9.18 6.65
N GLY A 33 -7.24 9.31 5.55
CA GLY A 33 -5.79 9.42 5.59
C GLY A 33 -5.13 8.92 4.31
N ASP A 34 -4.28 9.76 3.75
CA ASP A 34 -3.47 9.38 2.59
C ASP A 34 -2.23 8.62 3.05
N ASN A 35 -1.69 7.83 2.16
CA ASN A 35 -0.58 6.94 2.43
C ASN A 35 0.55 7.12 1.44
N LEU A 36 1.76 7.19 1.95
CA LEU A 36 2.97 7.10 1.16
C LEU A 36 3.63 5.77 1.50
N ILE A 37 3.78 4.92 0.52
CA ILE A 37 4.42 3.63 0.66
C ILE A 37 5.81 3.75 0.07
N VAL A 38 6.83 3.49 0.90
CA VAL A 38 8.23 3.59 0.48
C VAL A 38 8.78 2.17 0.32
N ILE A 39 9.19 1.86 -0.90
CA ILE A 39 9.76 0.57 -1.25
C ILE A 39 11.27 0.74 -1.32
N LEU A 40 11.98 0.17 -0.34
CA LEU A 40 13.43 0.27 -0.28
C LEU A 40 14.08 -0.78 -1.18
N PRO A 41 15.28 -0.46 -1.72
CA PRO A 41 16.00 -1.45 -2.50
C PRO A 41 16.45 -2.63 -1.64
N ASP A 42 16.57 -3.77 -2.28
CA ASP A 42 17.17 -4.97 -1.72
C ASP A 42 17.82 -5.75 -2.87
N GLU A 43 18.09 -7.04 -2.68
CA GLU A 43 18.75 -7.84 -3.70
C GLU A 43 17.92 -7.99 -5.00
N ASN A 44 16.61 -7.72 -4.94
CA ASN A 44 15.70 -7.88 -6.08
C ASN A 44 15.12 -6.57 -6.60
N TRP A 45 15.48 -5.45 -6.01
CA TRP A 45 15.00 -4.14 -6.40
C TRP A 45 16.10 -3.10 -6.19
N GLN A 46 16.32 -2.22 -7.15
CA GLN A 46 17.55 -1.43 -7.18
C GLN A 46 17.46 -0.02 -6.69
N GLU A 47 16.26 0.55 -6.58
CA GLU A 47 16.14 1.96 -6.16
C GLU A 47 14.94 2.17 -5.28
N THR A 48 15.03 3.19 -4.40
CA THR A 48 13.88 3.58 -3.57
C THR A 48 12.75 4.08 -4.45
N THR A 49 11.56 3.50 -4.26
CA THR A 49 10.38 3.85 -5.05
C THR A 49 9.25 4.27 -4.10
N TYR A 50 8.54 5.31 -4.47
CA TYR A 50 7.45 5.86 -3.68
C TYR A 50 6.12 5.61 -4.37
N VAL A 51 5.14 5.14 -3.59
CA VAL A 51 3.76 4.96 -4.06
C VAL A 51 2.87 5.79 -3.16
N TYR A 52 2.14 6.72 -3.75
CA TYR A 52 1.19 7.57 -3.01
C TYR A 52 -0.23 7.19 -3.37
N ILE A 53 -1.10 7.10 -2.37
CA ILE A 53 -2.52 6.88 -2.59
C ILE A 53 -3.33 7.65 -1.55
N ASP A 54 -4.32 8.40 -2.02
CA ASP A 54 -5.21 9.17 -1.16
C ASP A 54 -6.46 8.35 -0.88
N LEU A 55 -6.67 8.03 0.40
CA LEU A 55 -7.75 7.13 0.83
C LEU A 55 -8.70 7.87 1.77
N GLN A 56 -9.94 8.03 1.32
CA GLN A 56 -10.96 8.75 2.08
C GLN A 56 -12.29 8.02 2.00
N HIS A 57 -12.79 7.60 3.16
CA HIS A 57 -14.14 7.03 3.30
C HIS A 57 -14.44 5.90 2.32
N GLY A 58 -13.52 4.97 2.18
CA GLY A 58 -13.71 3.80 1.34
C GLY A 58 -13.47 4.04 -0.14
N LYS A 59 -12.87 5.18 -0.50
CA LYS A 59 -12.54 5.52 -1.89
C LYS A 59 -11.06 5.88 -2.02
N ALA A 60 -10.50 5.57 -3.17
CA ALA A 60 -9.18 6.04 -3.56
C ALA A 60 -9.36 7.26 -4.44
N ALA A 61 -8.90 8.42 -3.95
CA ALA A 61 -9.12 9.70 -4.61
C ALA A 61 -7.95 10.13 -5.49
N GLY A 62 -6.97 9.26 -5.68
CA GLY A 62 -5.81 9.51 -6.52
C GLY A 62 -4.65 8.63 -6.10
N ALA A 63 -3.87 8.19 -7.08
CA ALA A 63 -2.69 7.37 -6.84
C ALA A 63 -1.62 7.71 -7.86
N CYS A 64 -0.35 7.72 -7.42
CA CYS A 64 0.76 8.05 -8.31
C CYS A 64 2.07 7.52 -7.75
N LEU A 65 3.14 7.68 -8.53
CA LEU A 65 4.51 7.37 -8.11
C LEU A 65 5.29 8.69 -7.99
N PRO A 66 5.34 9.31 -6.79
CA PRO A 66 6.16 10.50 -6.60
C PRO A 66 7.64 10.19 -6.82
N LYS A 67 8.40 11.19 -7.24
CA LYS A 67 9.84 11.01 -7.46
C LYS A 67 10.64 11.09 -6.17
N SER A 68 10.08 11.71 -5.13
CA SER A 68 10.74 11.82 -3.83
C SER A 68 9.69 11.87 -2.71
N ALA A 69 10.16 11.65 -1.48
CA ALA A 69 9.29 11.71 -0.31
C ALA A 69 8.72 13.11 -0.07
N ASP A 70 9.42 14.15 -0.54
CA ASP A 70 8.98 15.53 -0.33
C ASP A 70 7.88 15.98 -1.28
N GLU A 71 7.69 15.25 -2.37
CA GLU A 71 6.72 15.60 -3.41
C GLU A 71 5.28 15.40 -2.92
N LYS A 72 5.05 14.38 -2.08
CA LYS A 72 3.74 14.09 -1.51
C LYS A 72 3.90 13.77 -0.03
N LYS A 73 3.54 14.73 0.81
CA LYS A 73 3.52 14.50 2.26
C LYS A 73 2.21 13.86 2.65
N ALA A 74 2.29 12.64 3.14
CA ALA A 74 1.11 11.87 3.52
C ALA A 74 0.97 11.80 5.04
N GLN A 75 -0.25 11.53 5.47
CA GLN A 75 -0.57 11.33 6.89
C GLN A 75 0.10 10.07 7.44
N PHE A 76 0.24 9.06 6.60
CA PHE A 76 0.87 7.79 6.96
C PHE A 76 1.97 7.47 5.97
N THR A 77 3.15 7.14 6.48
CA THR A 77 4.27 6.69 5.65
C THR A 77 4.72 5.33 6.13
N SER A 78 4.70 4.35 5.25
CA SER A 78 5.09 2.97 5.54
C SER A 78 6.29 2.61 4.69
N THR A 79 7.40 2.26 5.35
CA THR A 79 8.67 2.00 4.68
C THR A 79 9.12 0.57 4.94
N ALA A 80 9.49 -0.14 3.89
CA ALA A 80 10.01 -1.50 3.98
C ALA A 80 10.75 -1.88 2.70
N PRO A 81 11.63 -2.90 2.75
CA PRO A 81 12.27 -3.41 1.54
C PRO A 81 11.27 -4.04 0.58
N TYR A 82 11.66 -4.09 -0.68
CA TYR A 82 10.86 -4.67 -1.76
C TYR A 82 10.36 -6.08 -1.42
N GLY A 83 11.23 -6.94 -0.92
CA GLY A 83 10.87 -8.33 -0.56
C GLY A 83 9.82 -8.41 0.53
N THR A 84 9.83 -7.47 1.48
CA THR A 84 8.82 -7.40 2.53
C THR A 84 7.46 -7.06 1.92
N TRP A 85 7.40 -6.07 1.05
CA TRP A 85 6.15 -5.72 0.37
C TRP A 85 5.62 -6.88 -0.46
N ARG A 86 6.51 -7.60 -1.15
CA ARG A 86 6.11 -8.78 -1.91
C ARG A 86 5.44 -9.82 -1.01
N LYS A 87 6.02 -10.12 0.15
CA LYS A 87 5.43 -11.07 1.09
C LYS A 87 4.07 -10.62 1.58
N VAL A 88 3.92 -9.33 1.88
CA VAL A 88 2.65 -8.77 2.33
C VAL A 88 1.59 -8.93 1.24
N LEU A 89 1.92 -8.56 0.01
CA LEU A 89 0.97 -8.62 -1.11
C LEU A 89 0.64 -10.05 -1.52
N GLU A 90 1.55 -10.98 -1.31
CA GLU A 90 1.31 -12.41 -1.59
C GLU A 90 0.57 -13.12 -0.45
N GLY A 91 0.25 -12.40 0.61
CA GLY A 91 -0.46 -12.98 1.75
C GLY A 91 0.40 -13.82 2.69
N ARG A 92 1.73 -13.71 2.58
CA ARG A 92 2.67 -14.47 3.39
C ARG A 92 3.14 -13.74 4.64
N MET A 93 2.76 -12.48 4.79
CA MET A 93 3.12 -11.67 5.95
C MET A 93 1.95 -10.75 6.30
N ASP A 94 1.54 -10.77 7.57
CA ASP A 94 0.49 -9.90 8.08
C ASP A 94 1.02 -8.47 8.17
N VAL A 95 0.34 -7.54 7.52
CA VAL A 95 0.79 -6.14 7.41
C VAL A 95 0.81 -5.46 8.78
N ILE A 96 -0.18 -5.70 9.62
CA ILE A 96 -0.25 -5.07 10.94
C ILE A 96 0.83 -5.63 11.86
N GLN A 97 1.04 -6.94 11.86
CA GLN A 97 2.13 -7.57 12.61
C GLN A 97 3.49 -7.09 12.13
N ALA A 98 3.65 -6.89 10.83
CA ALA A 98 4.89 -6.37 10.28
C ALA A 98 5.18 -4.95 10.81
N MET A 99 4.15 -4.14 10.98
CA MET A 99 4.29 -2.81 11.58
C MET A 99 4.69 -2.90 13.05
N PHE A 100 4.05 -3.79 13.82
CA PHE A 100 4.40 -3.98 15.24
C PHE A 100 5.83 -4.47 15.43
N SER A 101 6.31 -5.32 14.54
CA SER A 101 7.67 -5.90 14.65
C SER A 101 8.72 -5.06 13.92
N ASN A 102 8.35 -3.89 13.42
CA ASN A 102 9.24 -2.98 12.69
C ASN A 102 9.81 -3.56 11.39
N LYS A 103 9.20 -4.57 10.83
CA LYS A 103 9.50 -5.04 9.47
C LYS A 103 8.99 -4.04 8.44
N ILE A 104 7.89 -3.35 8.80
CA ILE A 104 7.41 -2.18 8.09
C ILE A 104 7.51 -1.03 9.09
N LYS A 105 8.28 0.00 8.75
CA LYS A 105 8.41 1.18 9.60
C LYS A 105 7.27 2.15 9.30
N LEU A 106 6.40 2.34 10.27
CA LEU A 106 5.26 3.25 10.13
C LEU A 106 5.55 4.60 10.77
N VAL A 107 5.31 5.67 10.03
CA VAL A 107 5.23 7.03 10.56
C VAL A 107 3.79 7.48 10.39
N GLY A 108 3.14 7.78 11.51
CA GLY A 108 1.71 8.09 11.56
C GLY A 108 1.08 7.42 12.76
N SER A 109 -0.23 7.56 12.90
CA SER A 109 -0.95 7.05 14.06
C SER A 109 -1.19 5.54 13.95
N MET A 110 -0.43 4.75 14.71
CA MET A 110 -0.70 3.32 14.82
C MET A 110 -2.08 3.06 15.43
N ALA A 111 -2.53 3.95 16.34
CA ALA A 111 -3.86 3.83 16.93
C ALA A 111 -4.97 3.92 15.89
N ALA A 112 -4.82 4.78 14.87
CA ALA A 112 -5.80 4.87 13.79
C ALA A 112 -5.89 3.57 13.00
N ILE A 113 -4.76 2.93 12.74
CA ILE A 113 -4.70 1.65 12.04
C ILE A 113 -5.36 0.56 12.90
N GLN A 114 -5.07 0.54 14.20
CA GLN A 114 -5.66 -0.44 15.12
C GLN A 114 -7.17 -0.30 15.27
N ARG A 115 -7.70 0.92 15.13
CA ARG A 115 -9.14 1.15 15.16
C ARG A 115 -9.83 0.74 13.86
N ASN A 116 -9.07 0.57 12.79
CA ASN A 116 -9.61 0.26 11.46
C ASN A 116 -8.88 -0.92 10.81
N PRO A 117 -8.76 -2.06 11.51
CA PRO A 117 -7.97 -3.17 10.95
C PRO A 117 -8.53 -3.73 9.66
N LYS A 118 -9.86 -3.75 9.52
CA LYS A 118 -10.49 -4.26 8.30
C LYS A 118 -10.16 -3.40 7.10
N ALA A 119 -10.07 -2.07 7.29
CA ALA A 119 -9.69 -1.16 6.20
C ALA A 119 -8.29 -1.50 5.70
N THR A 120 -7.35 -1.69 6.63
CA THR A 120 -5.97 -2.02 6.30
C THR A 120 -5.86 -3.37 5.59
N TYR A 121 -6.53 -4.38 6.10
CA TYR A 121 -6.49 -5.72 5.52
C TYR A 121 -7.15 -5.77 4.14
N GLU A 122 -8.26 -5.07 3.95
CA GLU A 122 -8.92 -5.04 2.63
C GLU A 122 -8.11 -4.26 1.61
N LEU A 123 -7.45 -3.19 2.05
CA LEU A 123 -6.54 -2.43 1.19
C LEU A 123 -5.45 -3.34 0.59
N VAL A 124 -4.84 -4.15 1.45
CA VAL A 124 -3.80 -5.10 1.05
C VAL A 124 -4.37 -6.24 0.21
N LYS A 125 -5.53 -6.74 0.57
CA LYS A 125 -6.18 -7.84 -0.15
C LYS A 125 -6.51 -7.44 -1.59
N VAL A 126 -7.00 -6.22 -1.78
CA VAL A 126 -7.28 -5.71 -3.14
C VAL A 126 -5.98 -5.60 -3.92
N ALA A 127 -4.92 -5.09 -3.31
CA ALA A 127 -3.60 -5.04 -3.95
C ALA A 127 -3.12 -6.43 -4.36
N GLY A 128 -3.28 -7.40 -3.47
CA GLY A 128 -2.88 -8.79 -3.73
C GLY A 128 -3.71 -9.49 -4.79
N SER A 129 -4.87 -8.94 -5.15
CA SER A 129 -5.72 -9.51 -6.21
C SER A 129 -5.22 -9.17 -7.61
N ILE A 130 -4.31 -8.21 -7.74
CA ILE A 130 -3.75 -7.82 -9.02
C ILE A 130 -2.75 -8.91 -9.45
N ASP A 131 -2.88 -9.35 -10.70
CA ASP A 131 -1.90 -10.28 -11.28
C ASP A 131 -0.60 -9.51 -11.46
N THR A 132 0.36 -9.75 -10.57
CA THR A 132 1.55 -8.93 -10.43
C THR A 132 2.79 -9.63 -10.98
N ASP A 133 3.54 -8.90 -11.81
CA ASP A 133 4.85 -9.32 -12.29
C ASP A 133 5.92 -8.77 -11.33
N TRP A 134 6.58 -9.70 -10.63
CA TRP A 134 7.63 -9.36 -9.66
C TRP A 134 9.03 -9.35 -10.29
N GLY A 135 9.12 -9.51 -11.59
CA GLY A 135 10.40 -9.42 -12.32
C GLY A 135 11.28 -10.64 -12.21
N SER A 136 10.79 -11.72 -11.65
CA SER A 136 11.61 -12.94 -11.49
C SER A 136 10.87 -14.20 -11.87
#